data_795ccb74315017624404d9872ba3afea
#
_entry.id   795ccb74315017624404d9872ba3afea
#
_cell.length_a   1.000
_cell.length_b   1.000
_cell.length_c   1.000
_cell.angle_alpha   90.00
_cell.angle_beta   90.00
_cell.angle_gamma   90.00
#
_symmetry.space_group_name_H-M   'P 1'
#
loop_
_entity.id
_entity.type
_entity.pdbx_description
1 polymer ?
#
loop_
_entity_poly.entity_id
_entity_poly.type
_entity_poly.pdbx_seq_one_letter_code
_entity_poly.pdbx_strand_id
1 'polypeptide(L)'
;MDELKLKKIYDNLLFVAIVLPILLCITIPILMDFTDPPFISNKLYNVVCFIAFPVMSGAVFIYLNILIFNKYRRCSTYKEHLKYSFSDTKTKLSLIFMYPLFPLLIYASLYFLFSAPIKLWAYYTQGDYWYKEYILTDVQECGTEYEDSCTRLYFKDPKTNETHDFRWYDDKSTIMNNKNDYVYIVGEASLFGYTVRELER
;
A
#
# COMPACT_ATOMS: atom_id res chain seq x y z
N MET A 1 -28.31 10.06 28.24
CA MET A 1 -27.18 10.54 27.40
C MET A 1 -27.82 11.22 26.20
N ASP A 2 -27.63 12.54 26.08
CA ASP A 2 -28.39 13.38 25.15
C ASP A 2 -28.21 12.88 23.70
N GLU A 3 -29.31 12.68 22.97
CA GLU A 3 -29.33 12.27 21.57
C GLU A 3 -28.47 13.16 20.67
N LEU A 4 -28.37 14.44 21.02
CA LEU A 4 -27.53 15.44 20.33
C LEU A 4 -26.02 15.15 20.49
N LYS A 5 -25.57 14.68 21.65
CA LYS A 5 -24.18 14.28 21.88
C LYS A 5 -23.83 13.01 21.13
N LEU A 6 -24.75 12.04 21.10
CA LEU A 6 -24.57 10.80 20.33
C LEU A 6 -24.49 11.07 18.83
N LYS A 7 -25.32 11.98 18.32
CA LYS A 7 -25.31 12.40 16.90
C LYS A 7 -23.96 13.04 16.54
N LYS A 8 -23.47 13.98 17.35
CA LYS A 8 -22.18 14.66 17.10
C LYS A 8 -20.98 13.71 17.14
N ILE A 9 -20.98 12.75 18.07
CA ILE A 9 -19.94 11.71 18.15
C ILE A 9 -19.98 10.82 16.90
N TYR A 10 -21.17 10.52 16.38
CA TYR A 10 -21.35 9.65 15.24
C TYR A 10 -20.92 10.33 13.93
N ASP A 11 -21.30 11.59 13.76
CA ASP A 11 -20.93 12.40 12.59
C ASP A 11 -19.41 12.61 12.56
N ASN A 12 -18.78 12.83 13.73
CA ASN A 12 -17.32 12.90 13.84
C ASN A 12 -16.64 11.54 13.55
N LEU A 13 -17.22 10.44 14.00
CA LEU A 13 -16.67 9.10 13.76
C LEU A 13 -16.77 8.71 12.28
N LEU A 14 -17.88 9.05 11.63
CA LEU A 14 -18.08 8.83 10.19
C LEU A 14 -17.12 9.71 9.38
N PHE A 15 -16.96 10.98 9.77
CA PHE A 15 -16.02 11.90 9.16
C PHE A 15 -14.57 11.38 9.27
N VAL A 16 -14.15 10.97 10.47
CA VAL A 16 -12.82 10.39 10.69
C VAL A 16 -12.65 9.09 9.88
N ALA A 17 -13.65 8.24 9.85
CA ALA A 17 -13.59 6.96 9.11
C ALA A 17 -13.50 7.13 7.58
N ILE A 18 -13.91 8.27 7.04
CA ILE A 18 -13.82 8.56 5.60
C ILE A 18 -12.58 9.41 5.30
N VAL A 19 -12.37 10.47 6.07
CA VAL A 19 -11.31 11.46 5.78
C VAL A 19 -9.93 10.92 6.12
N LEU A 20 -9.79 10.16 7.21
CA LEU A 20 -8.50 9.60 7.61
C LEU A 20 -7.91 8.63 6.58
N PRO A 21 -8.66 7.65 6.03
CA PRO A 21 -8.16 6.80 4.94
C PRO A 21 -7.77 7.60 3.69
N ILE A 22 -8.54 8.61 3.32
CA ILE A 22 -8.24 9.44 2.14
C ILE A 22 -6.94 10.21 2.37
N LEU A 23 -6.76 10.84 3.53
CA LEU A 23 -5.53 11.53 3.89
C LEU A 23 -4.33 10.56 3.90
N LEU A 24 -4.48 9.39 4.48
CA LEU A 24 -3.44 8.36 4.50
C LEU A 24 -3.10 7.87 3.08
N CYS A 25 -4.09 7.66 2.22
CA CYS A 25 -3.86 7.28 0.82
C CYS A 25 -3.11 8.35 0.01
N ILE A 26 -3.16 9.61 0.42
CA ILE A 26 -2.45 10.70 -0.25
C ILE A 26 -1.05 10.90 0.37
N THR A 27 -0.97 10.94 1.69
CA THR A 27 0.28 11.28 2.39
C THR A 27 1.31 10.15 2.38
N ILE A 28 0.86 8.88 2.48
CA ILE A 28 1.79 7.74 2.53
C ILE A 28 2.53 7.52 1.21
N PRO A 29 1.92 7.57 0.01
CA PRO A 29 2.66 7.50 -1.24
C PRO A 29 3.72 8.58 -1.38
N ILE A 30 3.41 9.82 -0.95
CA ILE A 30 4.37 10.93 -0.94
C ILE A 30 5.55 10.62 -0.03
N LEU A 31 5.30 10.13 1.19
CA LEU A 31 6.35 9.72 2.10
C LEU A 31 7.15 8.52 1.58
N MET A 32 6.50 7.58 0.90
CA MET A 32 7.17 6.41 0.31
C MET A 32 8.12 6.79 -0.83
N ASP A 33 7.77 7.79 -1.65
CA ASP A 33 8.66 8.26 -2.71
C ASP A 33 9.99 8.78 -2.15
N PHE A 34 9.99 9.36 -0.94
CA PHE A 34 11.20 9.81 -0.26
C PHE A 34 11.96 8.72 0.52
N THR A 35 11.31 7.60 0.85
CA THR A 35 11.86 6.63 1.81
C THR A 35 11.79 5.19 1.30
N ASP A 36 11.51 4.95 0.01
CA ASP A 36 11.37 3.59 -0.52
C ASP A 36 12.76 2.90 -0.56
N PRO A 37 13.09 2.08 0.45
CA PRO A 37 14.38 1.41 0.49
C PRO A 37 14.45 0.37 -0.62
N PRO A 38 15.63 0.09 -1.17
CA PRO A 38 15.82 -0.99 -2.13
C PRO A 38 15.47 -2.34 -1.47
N PHE A 39 14.36 -2.93 -1.91
CA PHE A 39 13.76 -4.09 -1.28
C PHE A 39 13.21 -5.07 -2.31
N ILE A 40 13.58 -6.33 -2.18
CA ILE A 40 13.05 -7.44 -2.98
C ILE A 40 12.06 -8.23 -2.13
N SER A 41 10.79 -8.20 -2.49
CA SER A 41 9.72 -8.90 -1.77
C SER A 41 9.86 -10.42 -1.88
N ASN A 42 9.58 -11.12 -0.78
CA ASN A 42 9.47 -12.56 -0.79
C ASN A 42 8.00 -13.02 -0.92
N LYS A 43 7.82 -14.33 -0.99
CA LYS A 43 6.48 -14.95 -1.10
C LYS A 43 5.55 -14.57 0.07
N LEU A 44 6.09 -14.43 1.29
CA LEU A 44 5.29 -14.06 2.46
C LEU A 44 4.75 -12.65 2.36
N TYR A 45 5.59 -11.69 1.96
CA TYR A 45 5.16 -10.31 1.72
C TYR A 45 4.04 -10.25 0.68
N ASN A 46 4.20 -10.97 -0.43
CA ASN A 46 3.19 -11.01 -1.49
C ASN A 46 1.87 -11.62 -1.00
N VAL A 47 1.92 -12.70 -0.21
CA VAL A 47 0.71 -13.29 0.41
C VAL A 47 0.04 -12.30 1.35
N VAL A 48 0.78 -11.59 2.18
CA VAL A 48 0.22 -10.61 3.11
C VAL A 48 -0.42 -9.44 2.34
N CYS A 49 0.28 -8.85 1.40
CA CYS A 49 -0.19 -7.66 0.70
C CYS A 49 -1.32 -7.96 -0.31
N PHE A 50 -1.23 -9.08 -1.04
CA PHE A 50 -2.16 -9.36 -2.15
C PHE A 50 -3.23 -10.40 -1.83
N ILE A 51 -3.15 -11.10 -0.69
CA ILE A 51 -4.19 -12.04 -0.25
C ILE A 51 -4.76 -11.61 1.10
N ALA A 52 -3.94 -11.45 2.13
CA ALA A 52 -4.44 -11.18 3.48
C ALA A 52 -5.12 -9.80 3.57
N PHE A 53 -4.55 -8.73 3.01
CA PHE A 53 -5.17 -7.40 3.06
C PHE A 53 -6.49 -7.31 2.29
N PRO A 54 -6.66 -7.85 1.06
CA PRO A 54 -7.96 -7.92 0.41
C PRO A 54 -9.00 -8.69 1.22
N VAL A 55 -8.63 -9.84 1.82
CA VAL A 55 -9.53 -10.62 2.67
C VAL A 55 -9.94 -9.82 3.91
N MET A 56 -8.99 -9.16 4.58
CA MET A 56 -9.28 -8.30 5.73
C MET A 56 -10.17 -7.11 5.33
N SER A 57 -9.91 -6.48 4.20
CA SER A 57 -10.75 -5.41 3.68
C SER A 57 -12.19 -5.87 3.45
N GLY A 58 -12.37 -7.04 2.83
CA GLY A 58 -13.68 -7.66 2.65
C GLY A 58 -14.38 -7.94 3.98
N ALA A 59 -13.67 -8.50 4.96
CA ALA A 59 -14.20 -8.77 6.30
C ALA A 59 -14.64 -7.50 7.03
N VAL A 60 -13.81 -6.45 7.00
CA VAL A 60 -14.15 -5.14 7.58
C VAL A 60 -15.37 -4.54 6.89
N PHE A 61 -15.43 -4.61 5.56
CA PHE A 61 -16.59 -4.13 4.80
C PHE A 61 -17.86 -4.87 5.18
N ILE A 62 -17.84 -6.20 5.26
CA ILE A 62 -18.99 -7.01 5.69
C ILE A 62 -19.41 -6.63 7.11
N TYR A 63 -18.44 -6.51 8.02
CA TYR A 63 -18.71 -6.13 9.41
C TYR A 63 -19.39 -4.76 9.52
N LEU A 64 -18.90 -3.75 8.79
CA LEU A 64 -19.52 -2.43 8.75
C LEU A 64 -20.97 -2.48 8.21
N ASN A 65 -21.22 -3.30 7.19
CA ASN A 65 -22.57 -3.50 6.67
C ASN A 65 -23.52 -4.13 7.72
N ILE A 66 -23.04 -5.11 8.47
CA ILE A 66 -23.81 -5.71 9.57
C ILE A 66 -24.13 -4.66 10.64
N LEU A 67 -23.18 -3.81 11.01
CA LEU A 67 -23.40 -2.72 11.97
C LEU A 67 -24.45 -1.71 11.45
N ILE A 68 -24.35 -1.28 10.20
CA ILE A 68 -25.28 -0.37 9.55
C ILE A 68 -26.68 -1.00 9.52
N PHE A 69 -26.79 -2.25 9.11
CA PHE A 69 -28.05 -2.98 9.05
C PHE A 69 -28.71 -3.13 10.42
N ASN A 70 -27.93 -3.50 11.44
CA ASN A 70 -28.42 -3.62 12.81
C ASN A 70 -28.92 -2.26 13.35
N LYS A 71 -28.23 -1.17 13.03
CA LYS A 71 -28.65 0.17 13.40
C LYS A 71 -29.92 0.59 12.68
N TYR A 72 -30.01 0.30 11.38
CA TYR A 72 -31.21 0.54 10.58
C TYR A 72 -32.44 -0.17 11.17
N ARG A 73 -32.28 -1.38 11.67
CA ARG A 73 -33.39 -2.15 12.29
C ARG A 73 -33.80 -1.59 13.65
N ARG A 74 -32.89 -1.06 14.45
CA ARG A 74 -33.12 -0.69 15.85
C ARG A 74 -33.47 0.79 16.06
N CYS A 75 -33.14 1.68 15.12
CA CYS A 75 -33.27 3.11 15.29
C CYS A 75 -34.19 3.72 14.23
N SER A 76 -35.38 4.18 14.65
CA SER A 76 -36.37 4.82 13.76
C SER A 76 -35.85 6.11 13.14
N THR A 77 -35.16 6.94 13.92
CA THR A 77 -34.56 8.20 13.46
C THR A 77 -33.49 7.96 12.38
N TYR A 78 -32.70 6.91 12.52
CA TYR A 78 -31.71 6.53 11.50
C TYR A 78 -32.35 6.05 10.20
N LYS A 79 -33.48 5.33 10.32
CA LYS A 79 -34.27 4.88 9.18
C LYS A 79 -34.87 6.05 8.39
N GLU A 80 -35.38 7.07 9.08
CA GLU A 80 -35.90 8.28 8.45
C GLU A 80 -34.80 9.11 7.78
N HIS A 81 -33.66 9.25 8.44
CA HIS A 81 -32.51 9.97 7.88
C HIS A 81 -32.00 9.30 6.61
N LEU A 82 -31.89 7.97 6.60
CA LEU A 82 -31.54 7.20 5.40
C LEU A 82 -32.56 7.38 4.29
N LYS A 83 -33.86 7.30 4.58
CA LYS A 83 -34.94 7.57 3.58
C LYS A 83 -34.80 8.96 2.98
N TYR A 84 -34.53 9.96 3.81
CA TYR A 84 -34.32 11.33 3.33
C TYR A 84 -33.06 11.44 2.45
N SER A 85 -31.96 10.87 2.86
CA SER A 85 -30.72 10.85 2.06
C SER A 85 -30.89 10.11 0.73
N PHE A 86 -31.71 9.05 0.68
CA PHE A 86 -32.04 8.32 -0.53
C PHE A 86 -33.15 8.93 -1.36
N SER A 87 -33.80 10.01 -0.92
CA SER A 87 -34.82 10.73 -1.71
C SER A 87 -34.21 11.59 -2.81
N ASP A 88 -32.99 12.10 -2.59
CA ASP A 88 -32.25 12.88 -3.59
C ASP A 88 -31.56 11.97 -4.60
N THR A 89 -31.86 12.17 -5.89
CA THR A 89 -31.33 11.37 -7.00
C THR A 89 -29.82 11.47 -7.12
N LYS A 90 -29.22 12.64 -6.84
CA LYS A 90 -27.75 12.84 -6.88
C LYS A 90 -27.05 12.03 -5.80
N THR A 91 -27.57 12.09 -4.57
CA THR A 91 -27.04 11.33 -3.43
C THR A 91 -27.17 9.82 -3.66
N LYS A 92 -28.30 9.37 -4.23
CA LYS A 92 -28.52 7.97 -4.60
C LYS A 92 -27.47 7.48 -5.60
N LEU A 93 -27.27 8.25 -6.67
CA LEU A 93 -26.30 7.90 -7.71
C LEU A 93 -24.87 7.85 -7.17
N SER A 94 -24.49 8.86 -6.37
CA SER A 94 -23.19 8.91 -5.71
C SER A 94 -22.95 7.69 -4.81
N LEU A 95 -23.94 7.30 -4.00
CA LEU A 95 -23.84 6.13 -3.13
C LEU A 95 -23.71 4.82 -3.91
N ILE A 96 -24.44 4.65 -5.01
CA ILE A 96 -24.36 3.45 -5.86
C ILE A 96 -22.95 3.30 -6.45
N PHE A 97 -22.30 4.40 -6.86
CA PHE A 97 -20.93 4.36 -7.40
C PHE A 97 -19.88 4.23 -6.31
N MET A 98 -20.05 4.91 -5.18
CA MET A 98 -19.06 4.89 -4.09
C MET A 98 -19.07 3.59 -3.28
N TYR A 99 -20.22 2.92 -3.20
CA TYR A 99 -20.35 1.72 -2.38
C TYR A 99 -19.43 0.57 -2.80
N PRO A 100 -19.31 0.18 -4.09
CA PRO A 100 -18.38 -0.86 -4.52
C PRO A 100 -16.90 -0.43 -4.44
N LEU A 101 -16.61 0.89 -4.42
CA LEU A 101 -15.25 1.40 -4.24
C LEU A 101 -14.78 1.35 -2.78
N PHE A 102 -15.71 1.26 -1.82
CA PHE A 102 -15.37 1.31 -0.40
C PHE A 102 -14.43 0.18 0.05
N PRO A 103 -14.62 -1.10 -0.31
CA PRO A 103 -13.66 -2.15 0.00
C PRO A 103 -12.29 -1.92 -0.66
N LEU A 104 -12.24 -1.32 -1.84
CA LEU A 104 -10.97 -0.97 -2.50
C LEU A 104 -10.23 0.14 -1.74
N LEU A 105 -10.95 1.13 -1.21
CA LEU A 105 -10.37 2.19 -0.36
C LEU A 105 -9.83 1.62 0.95
N ILE A 106 -10.55 0.69 1.59
CA ILE A 106 -10.06 0.00 2.79
C ILE A 106 -8.79 -0.79 2.45
N TYR A 107 -8.80 -1.54 1.36
CA TYR A 107 -7.62 -2.30 0.90
C TYR A 107 -6.43 -1.37 0.64
N ALA A 108 -6.61 -0.30 -0.13
CA ALA A 108 -5.57 0.68 -0.41
C ALA A 108 -5.01 1.27 0.89
N SER A 109 -5.88 1.63 1.84
CA SER A 109 -5.46 2.14 3.15
C SER A 109 -4.62 1.13 3.93
N LEU A 110 -5.03 -0.15 3.97
CA LEU A 110 -4.26 -1.21 4.61
C LEU A 110 -2.91 -1.42 3.91
N TYR A 111 -2.92 -1.46 2.59
CA TYR A 111 -1.70 -1.62 1.81
C TYR A 111 -0.69 -0.50 2.10
N PHE A 112 -1.09 0.75 2.00
CA PHE A 112 -0.21 1.89 2.24
C PHE A 112 0.23 1.99 3.72
N LEU A 113 -0.65 1.68 4.65
CA LEU A 113 -0.36 1.75 6.09
C LEU A 113 0.67 0.71 6.54
N PHE A 114 0.70 -0.45 5.91
CA PHE A 114 1.52 -1.58 6.36
C PHE A 114 2.67 -1.93 5.42
N SER A 115 2.56 -1.71 4.10
CA SER A 115 3.62 -2.08 3.17
C SER A 115 4.90 -1.26 3.38
N ALA A 116 4.77 0.06 3.59
CA ALA A 116 5.91 0.93 3.84
C ALA A 116 6.60 0.63 5.19
N PRO A 117 5.89 0.57 6.33
CA PRO A 117 6.50 0.16 7.59
C PRO A 117 7.16 -1.21 7.55
N ILE A 118 6.60 -2.19 6.83
CA ILE A 118 7.22 -3.51 6.67
C ILE A 118 8.56 -3.41 5.95
N LYS A 119 8.64 -2.64 4.86
CA LYS A 119 9.89 -2.42 4.12
C LYS A 119 10.92 -1.67 4.96
N LEU A 120 10.51 -0.59 5.63
CA LEU A 120 11.36 0.18 6.53
C LEU A 120 11.86 -0.67 7.70
N TRP A 121 10.98 -1.45 8.31
CA TRP A 121 11.36 -2.36 9.38
C TRP A 121 12.39 -3.38 8.89
N ALA A 122 12.16 -3.98 7.73
CA ALA A 122 13.11 -4.90 7.11
C ALA A 122 14.47 -4.22 6.84
N TYR A 123 14.48 -2.96 6.43
CA TYR A 123 15.68 -2.18 6.12
C TYR A 123 16.50 -1.82 7.36
N TYR A 124 15.83 -1.49 8.47
CA TYR A 124 16.51 -1.09 9.73
C TYR A 124 16.78 -2.26 10.68
N THR A 125 16.18 -3.42 10.45
CA THR A 125 16.43 -4.61 11.28
C THR A 125 17.57 -5.40 10.66
N GLN A 126 18.61 -5.67 11.43
CA GLN A 126 19.70 -6.54 10.98
C GLN A 126 19.17 -7.94 10.72
N GLY A 127 19.38 -8.42 9.52
CA GLY A 127 19.01 -9.76 9.06
C GLY A 127 20.24 -10.63 8.80
N ASP A 128 20.00 -11.86 8.36
CA ASP A 128 21.06 -12.73 7.90
C ASP A 128 21.65 -12.21 6.59
N TYR A 129 22.97 -12.30 6.47
CA TYR A 129 23.66 -11.94 5.23
C TYR A 129 23.11 -12.76 4.06
N TRP A 130 22.81 -12.07 2.95
CA TRP A 130 22.24 -12.66 1.77
C TRP A 130 22.90 -12.12 0.52
N TYR A 131 23.19 -13.01 -0.43
CA TYR A 131 23.65 -12.63 -1.76
C TYR A 131 23.00 -13.54 -2.81
N LYS A 132 22.75 -12.99 -3.98
CA LYS A 132 22.16 -13.73 -5.08
C LYS A 132 22.50 -13.09 -6.42
N GLU A 133 22.72 -13.94 -7.41
CA GLU A 133 22.96 -13.54 -8.79
C GLU A 133 21.63 -13.26 -9.51
N TYR A 134 21.58 -12.16 -10.22
CA TYR A 134 20.47 -11.73 -11.06
C TYR A 134 20.97 -11.24 -12.42
N ILE A 135 20.07 -11.17 -13.41
CA ILE A 135 20.33 -10.55 -14.71
C ILE A 135 19.69 -9.18 -14.71
N LEU A 136 20.47 -8.13 -14.92
CA LEU A 136 19.99 -6.76 -15.07
C LEU A 136 19.30 -6.64 -16.45
N THR A 137 17.98 -6.49 -16.45
CA THR A 137 17.19 -6.47 -17.69
C THR A 137 16.92 -5.07 -18.22
N ASP A 138 16.67 -4.11 -17.33
CA ASP A 138 16.44 -2.72 -17.71
C ASP A 138 16.89 -1.75 -16.62
N VAL A 139 17.16 -0.51 -17.06
CA VAL A 139 17.59 0.59 -16.21
C VAL A 139 16.83 1.83 -16.64
N GLN A 140 16.03 2.40 -15.77
CA GLN A 140 15.22 3.59 -16.03
C GLN A 140 15.56 4.69 -15.03
N GLU A 141 15.61 5.91 -15.51
CA GLU A 141 15.73 7.07 -14.63
C GLU A 141 14.42 7.29 -13.88
N CYS A 142 14.50 7.49 -12.56
CA CYS A 142 13.34 7.88 -11.78
C CYS A 142 13.32 9.39 -11.63
N GLY A 143 12.21 10.01 -12.03
CA GLY A 143 11.90 11.33 -11.58
C GLY A 143 12.18 12.48 -12.49
N THR A 144 11.82 13.63 -12.01
CA THR A 144 11.91 14.94 -12.62
C THR A 144 13.28 15.55 -12.35
N GLU A 145 13.69 16.56 -13.11
CA GLU A 145 14.96 17.31 -13.10
C GLU A 145 15.50 17.76 -11.72
N TYR A 146 14.75 17.56 -10.63
CA TYR A 146 15.07 18.00 -9.26
C TYR A 146 15.41 16.88 -8.27
N GLU A 147 15.28 15.60 -8.66
CA GLU A 147 15.65 14.48 -7.79
C GLU A 147 17.03 13.95 -8.18
N ASP A 148 17.99 14.19 -7.30
CA ASP A 148 19.36 13.70 -7.44
C ASP A 148 19.39 12.18 -7.64
N SER A 149 19.94 11.76 -8.79
CA SER A 149 20.48 10.42 -9.08
C SER A 149 19.66 9.18 -8.65
N CYS A 150 18.35 9.18 -8.80
CA CYS A 150 17.57 7.95 -8.65
C CYS A 150 17.53 7.15 -9.96
N THR A 151 17.80 5.85 -9.85
CA THR A 151 17.72 4.92 -10.98
C THR A 151 16.85 3.73 -10.58
N ARG A 152 15.84 3.41 -11.38
CA ARG A 152 15.03 2.21 -11.19
C ARG A 152 15.66 1.05 -11.96
N LEU A 153 16.03 0.02 -11.24
CA LEU A 153 16.70 -1.15 -11.78
C LEU A 153 15.73 -2.32 -11.84
N TYR A 154 15.72 -3.00 -12.98
CA TYR A 154 14.89 -4.19 -13.21
C TYR A 154 15.79 -5.40 -13.32
N PHE A 155 15.52 -6.41 -12.51
CA PHE A 155 16.30 -7.63 -12.43
C PHE A 155 15.42 -8.85 -12.72
N LYS A 156 16.03 -9.85 -13.32
CA LYS A 156 15.41 -11.15 -13.53
C LYS A 156 16.21 -12.23 -12.81
N ASP A 157 15.53 -13.03 -12.02
CA ASP A 157 16.13 -14.22 -11.41
C ASP A 157 16.35 -15.30 -12.51
N PRO A 158 17.59 -15.72 -12.76
CA PRO A 158 17.87 -16.72 -13.79
C PRO A 158 17.29 -18.10 -13.49
N LYS A 159 16.98 -18.40 -12.21
CA LYS A 159 16.46 -19.71 -11.79
C LYS A 159 14.92 -19.77 -11.82
N THR A 160 14.26 -18.72 -11.33
CA THR A 160 12.78 -18.69 -11.20
C THR A 160 12.11 -17.94 -12.34
N ASN A 161 12.85 -17.17 -13.14
CA ASN A 161 12.34 -16.21 -14.13
C ASN A 161 11.48 -15.08 -13.53
N GLU A 162 11.43 -14.94 -12.23
CA GLU A 162 10.75 -13.83 -11.57
C GLU A 162 11.48 -12.52 -11.83
N THR A 163 10.70 -11.47 -12.04
CA THR A 163 11.24 -10.11 -12.22
C THR A 163 11.04 -9.32 -10.95
N HIS A 164 12.07 -8.58 -10.57
CA HIS A 164 12.07 -7.69 -9.41
C HIS A 164 12.54 -6.32 -9.85
N ASP A 165 12.06 -5.27 -9.20
CA ASP A 165 12.53 -3.92 -9.42
C ASP A 165 12.65 -3.18 -8.09
N PHE A 166 13.57 -2.25 -8.02
CA PHE A 166 13.72 -1.32 -6.89
C PHE A 166 14.43 -0.04 -7.33
N ARG A 167 14.30 1.02 -6.51
CA ARG A 167 14.98 2.29 -6.70
C ARG A 167 16.38 2.21 -6.10
N TRP A 168 17.35 2.72 -6.86
CA TRP A 168 18.75 2.81 -6.45
C TRP A 168 19.20 4.26 -6.50
N TYR A 169 19.83 4.72 -5.45
CA TYR A 169 20.21 6.12 -5.24
C TYR A 169 21.70 6.39 -5.35
N ASP A 170 22.45 5.49 -5.94
CA ASP A 170 23.89 5.61 -6.11
C ASP A 170 24.28 5.97 -7.55
N ASP A 171 25.57 6.28 -7.78
CA ASP A 171 26.08 6.86 -9.02
C ASP A 171 25.76 5.98 -10.26
N LYS A 172 25.09 6.61 -11.22
CA LYS A 172 24.58 6.01 -12.48
C LYS A 172 25.66 5.41 -13.36
N SER A 173 26.87 5.95 -13.31
CA SER A 173 27.91 5.68 -14.30
C SER A 173 28.36 4.22 -14.34
N THR A 174 28.21 3.53 -13.21
CA THR A 174 28.66 2.15 -13.04
C THR A 174 27.65 1.12 -13.52
N ILE A 175 26.35 1.46 -13.57
CA ILE A 175 25.26 0.52 -13.80
C ILE A 175 24.68 0.60 -15.22
N MET A 176 24.69 1.79 -15.84
CA MET A 176 24.01 2.05 -17.12
C MET A 176 24.57 1.30 -18.34
N ASN A 177 25.80 0.85 -18.30
CA ASN A 177 26.48 0.33 -19.51
C ASN A 177 26.28 -1.16 -19.78
N ASN A 178 25.57 -1.91 -18.94
CA ASN A 178 25.60 -3.37 -18.99
C ASN A 178 24.21 -4.02 -18.85
N LYS A 179 23.26 -3.68 -19.73
CA LYS A 179 22.01 -4.46 -19.87
C LYS A 179 22.35 -5.91 -20.25
N ASN A 180 21.66 -6.85 -19.60
CA ASN A 180 21.81 -8.32 -19.74
C ASN A 180 23.07 -8.92 -19.08
N ASP A 181 23.81 -8.16 -18.28
CA ASP A 181 24.91 -8.70 -17.49
C ASP A 181 24.39 -9.31 -16.19
N TYR A 182 25.16 -10.27 -15.69
CA TYR A 182 24.95 -10.82 -14.37
C TYR A 182 25.44 -9.83 -13.31
N VAL A 183 24.61 -9.61 -12.31
CA VAL A 183 24.87 -8.73 -11.18
C VAL A 183 24.60 -9.49 -9.89
N TYR A 184 25.54 -9.43 -8.95
CA TYR A 184 25.33 -9.96 -7.61
C TYR A 184 24.68 -8.88 -6.75
N ILE A 185 23.52 -9.21 -6.20
CA ILE A 185 22.83 -8.37 -5.24
C ILE A 185 23.17 -8.88 -3.87
N VAL A 186 23.75 -7.99 -3.06
CA VAL A 186 24.19 -8.26 -1.70
C VAL A 186 23.31 -7.50 -0.72
N GLY A 187 22.94 -8.12 0.38
CA GLY A 187 22.10 -7.48 1.37
C GLY A 187 21.79 -8.36 2.57
N GLU A 188 20.64 -8.11 3.16
CA GLU A 188 20.19 -8.80 4.37
C GLU A 188 18.81 -9.43 4.16
N ALA A 189 18.65 -10.68 4.60
CA ALA A 189 17.38 -11.39 4.54
C ALA A 189 16.53 -11.04 5.76
N SER A 190 15.28 -10.67 5.52
CA SER A 190 14.27 -10.45 6.54
C SER A 190 13.09 -11.41 6.38
N LEU A 191 12.16 -11.41 7.34
CA LEU A 191 10.96 -12.22 7.28
C LEU A 191 10.11 -11.96 6.03
N PHE A 192 10.09 -10.72 5.54
CA PHE A 192 9.22 -10.28 4.44
C PHE A 192 9.93 -10.12 3.10
N GLY A 193 11.25 -10.24 3.08
CA GLY A 193 12.03 -10.07 1.85
C GLY A 193 13.49 -9.77 2.12
N TYR A 194 14.12 -9.18 1.12
CA TYR A 194 15.56 -8.94 1.10
C TYR A 194 15.80 -7.45 0.92
N THR A 195 16.56 -6.85 1.83
CA THR A 195 17.03 -5.48 1.67
C THR A 195 18.32 -5.49 0.88
N VAL A 196 18.39 -4.65 -0.14
CA VAL A 196 19.59 -4.52 -0.96
C VAL A 196 20.52 -3.49 -0.33
N ARG A 197 21.79 -3.86 -0.13
CA ARG A 197 22.82 -2.99 0.41
C ARG A 197 23.86 -2.59 -0.63
N GLU A 198 24.24 -3.55 -1.47
CA GLU A 198 25.29 -3.37 -2.47
C GLU A 198 24.95 -4.13 -3.75
N LEU A 199 25.51 -3.65 -4.85
CA LEU A 199 25.48 -4.29 -6.15
C LEU A 199 26.92 -4.59 -6.56
N GLU A 200 27.26 -5.87 -6.73
CA GLU A 200 28.57 -6.32 -7.14
C GLU A 200 28.51 -6.92 -8.54
N ARG A 201 29.62 -6.89 -9.24
CA ARG A 201 29.81 -7.50 -10.57
C ARG A 201 30.72 -8.70 -10.51
#